data_258c3703ed558d58ffd7cc60bc6b5d65
#
_entry.id   258c3703ed558d58ffd7cc60bc6b5d65
#
_cell.length_a   1.000
_cell.length_b   1.000
_cell.length_c   1.000
_cell.angle_alpha   90.00
_cell.angle_beta   90.00
_cell.angle_gamma   90.00
#
_symmetry.space_group_name_H-M   'P 1'
#
loop_
_entity.id
_entity.type
_entity.pdbx_description
1 polymer ?
#
loop_
_entity_poly.entity_id
_entity_poly.type
_entity_poly.pdbx_seq_one_letter_code
_entity_poly.pdbx_strand_id
1 'polypeptide(L)'
;MSIGKTMIIAAAALCAVAGRGEMTRAEKIRAKLESSDRNYVFVVMHRGDWRHAPENSVGAIKGSIEHGADIIELDVAKTKDGRYVLLHDNVIDRVTDGKGACSDYTLEELRKFRLKSSDGKTLTDYRILTLEEAFDLTRGKILVNLDKFPRDPKGIAECVRRCGMEREVVLKGYFMPDDLKKRMGDQWQGIADGTFLYMPILNINSPKSVNGFEAWQKAERVPFGYELCFAKEEPLEVLERLEAVQGSNGPRIWINTLWNSLCAGHTDERGYGGDPDGSWGWCLNRKATIIQTDRPKELIEYLAKKGRRNLD
;
A
#
# COMPACT_ATOMS: atom_id res chain seq x y z
N MET A 1 61.87 -1.95 3.63
CA MET A 1 61.17 -3.24 3.49
C MET A 1 59.66 -2.96 3.46
N SER A 2 59.09 -2.93 2.26
CA SER A 2 57.67 -2.64 2.01
C SER A 2 56.94 -3.95 1.94
N ILE A 3 55.91 -4.13 2.78
CA ILE A 3 55.03 -5.30 2.71
C ILE A 3 53.72 -4.82 2.06
N GLY A 4 53.57 -5.24 0.82
CA GLY A 4 52.37 -4.94 0.03
C GLY A 4 51.13 -5.64 0.62
N LYS A 5 50.06 -4.86 0.85
CA LYS A 5 48.73 -5.40 1.15
C LYS A 5 48.04 -5.78 -0.17
N THR A 6 47.94 -7.05 -0.40
CA THR A 6 47.17 -7.64 -1.51
C THR A 6 45.68 -7.34 -1.27
N MET A 7 45.10 -6.55 -2.13
CA MET A 7 43.66 -6.36 -2.23
C MET A 7 43.02 -7.63 -2.78
N ILE A 8 42.32 -8.36 -1.94
CA ILE A 8 41.44 -9.47 -2.38
C ILE A 8 40.16 -8.83 -2.92
N ILE A 9 40.06 -8.73 -4.25
CA ILE A 9 38.80 -8.42 -4.93
C ILE A 9 37.94 -9.67 -4.82
N ALA A 10 36.95 -9.64 -3.96
CA ALA A 10 35.93 -10.66 -3.91
C ALA A 10 35.11 -10.58 -5.21
N ALA A 11 35.39 -11.50 -6.14
CA ALA A 11 34.54 -11.78 -7.28
C ALA A 11 33.22 -12.34 -6.74
N ALA A 12 32.20 -11.48 -6.58
CA ALA A 12 30.85 -11.91 -6.27
C ALA A 12 30.34 -12.75 -7.45
N ALA A 13 30.02 -13.96 -7.14
CA ALA A 13 29.62 -15.04 -8.02
C ALA A 13 28.49 -14.61 -8.98
N LEU A 14 28.82 -14.59 -10.26
CA LEU A 14 27.89 -14.69 -11.37
C LEU A 14 27.44 -16.15 -11.46
N CYS A 15 26.58 -16.57 -10.54
CA CYS A 15 26.00 -17.92 -10.56
C CYS A 15 24.54 -17.86 -10.92
N ALA A 16 24.23 -18.43 -12.09
CA ALA A 16 22.96 -18.97 -12.53
C ALA A 16 21.84 -17.96 -12.84
N VAL A 17 21.93 -17.27 -13.97
CA VAL A 17 20.76 -16.88 -14.77
C VAL A 17 20.57 -17.94 -15.86
N ALA A 18 20.11 -19.10 -15.43
CA ALA A 18 19.57 -20.12 -16.34
C ALA A 18 18.15 -20.41 -15.87
N GLY A 19 17.13 -19.87 -16.57
CA GLY A 19 15.74 -20.29 -16.42
C GLY A 19 14.82 -19.41 -15.59
N ARG A 20 15.08 -18.10 -15.38
CA ARG A 20 14.00 -17.18 -14.93
C ARG A 20 13.20 -16.78 -16.16
N GLY A 21 11.93 -17.18 -16.20
CA GLY A 21 10.94 -16.64 -17.14
C GLY A 21 10.88 -15.12 -17.03
N GLU A 22 10.17 -14.48 -17.95
CA GLU A 22 9.94 -13.03 -17.91
C GLU A 22 9.35 -12.61 -16.56
N MET A 23 9.84 -11.50 -15.99
CA MET A 23 9.32 -10.98 -14.71
C MET A 23 7.83 -10.69 -14.83
N THR A 24 7.06 -11.12 -13.83
CA THR A 24 5.65 -10.75 -13.72
C THR A 24 5.50 -9.23 -13.54
N ARG A 25 4.29 -8.71 -13.81
CA ARG A 25 4.04 -7.28 -13.61
C ARG A 25 4.24 -6.86 -12.15
N ALA A 26 3.81 -7.67 -11.18
CA ALA A 26 4.02 -7.40 -9.76
C ALA A 26 5.52 -7.34 -9.40
N GLU A 27 6.34 -8.24 -9.95
CA GLU A 27 7.81 -8.20 -9.76
C GLU A 27 8.44 -6.95 -10.37
N LYS A 28 8.00 -6.51 -11.55
CA LYS A 28 8.44 -5.24 -12.17
C LYS A 28 8.08 -4.04 -11.30
N ILE A 29 6.83 -3.99 -10.81
CA ILE A 29 6.37 -2.94 -9.88
C ILE A 29 7.21 -2.94 -8.60
N ARG A 30 7.44 -4.10 -7.99
CA ARG A 30 8.26 -4.23 -6.78
C ARG A 30 9.70 -3.76 -7.02
N ALA A 31 10.32 -4.17 -8.11
CA ALA A 31 11.68 -3.76 -8.47
C ALA A 31 11.77 -2.24 -8.69
N LYS A 32 10.79 -1.66 -9.39
CA LYS A 32 10.70 -0.20 -9.58
C LYS A 32 10.48 0.54 -8.25
N LEU A 33 9.68 -0.02 -7.35
CA LEU A 33 9.42 0.56 -6.02
C LEU A 33 10.69 0.60 -5.15
N GLU A 34 11.51 -0.43 -5.22
CA GLU A 34 12.79 -0.55 -4.51
C GLU A 34 13.94 0.19 -5.23
N SER A 35 13.78 0.59 -6.48
CA SER A 35 14.81 1.29 -7.26
C SER A 35 15.02 2.74 -6.81
N SER A 36 16.11 3.35 -7.28
CA SER A 36 16.40 4.78 -7.10
C SER A 36 15.59 5.69 -8.03
N ASP A 37 14.86 5.14 -9.00
CA ASP A 37 14.04 5.94 -9.91
C ASP A 37 12.91 6.65 -9.14
N ARG A 38 12.92 7.98 -9.18
CA ARG A 38 11.91 8.87 -8.59
C ARG A 38 11.04 9.54 -9.65
N ASN A 39 11.29 9.23 -10.92
CA ASN A 39 10.45 9.75 -11.99
C ASN A 39 9.11 9.00 -12.09
N TYR A 40 9.11 7.69 -11.87
CA TYR A 40 7.88 6.89 -11.88
C TYR A 40 7.02 7.17 -10.65
N VAL A 41 5.72 7.42 -10.86
CA VAL A 41 4.73 7.63 -9.81
C VAL A 41 3.74 6.48 -9.78
N PHE A 42 3.70 5.78 -8.65
CA PHE A 42 2.82 4.63 -8.42
C PHE A 42 1.40 5.11 -8.12
N VAL A 43 0.44 4.46 -8.75
CA VAL A 43 -0.99 4.67 -8.51
C VAL A 43 -1.53 3.56 -7.66
N VAL A 44 -2.13 3.95 -6.53
CA VAL A 44 -2.78 3.02 -5.59
C VAL A 44 -4.28 3.20 -5.66
N MET A 45 -5.02 2.14 -5.89
CA MET A 45 -6.49 2.16 -5.88
C MET A 45 -7.01 1.82 -4.48
N HIS A 46 -7.71 2.78 -3.88
CA HIS A 46 -8.33 2.67 -2.57
C HIS A 46 -9.54 1.72 -2.63
N ARG A 47 -9.49 0.60 -1.87
CA ARG A 47 -10.51 -0.47 -1.85
C ARG A 47 -10.83 -1.07 -3.23
N GLY A 48 -9.89 -0.94 -4.17
CA GLY A 48 -10.07 -1.31 -5.56
C GLY A 48 -10.93 -0.35 -6.37
N ASP A 49 -11.46 -0.82 -7.50
CA ASP A 49 -12.35 -0.02 -8.37
C ASP A 49 -13.78 0.02 -7.80
N TRP A 50 -13.92 0.59 -6.59
CA TRP A 50 -15.19 0.62 -5.87
C TRP A 50 -16.26 1.51 -6.53
N ARG A 51 -15.88 2.36 -7.48
CA ARG A 51 -16.85 3.18 -8.22
C ARG A 51 -17.66 2.36 -9.21
N HIS A 52 -17.13 1.24 -9.70
CA HIS A 52 -17.77 0.38 -10.70
C HIS A 52 -18.18 -1.00 -10.15
N ALA A 53 -17.66 -1.39 -8.99
CA ALA A 53 -18.01 -2.63 -8.30
C ALA A 53 -18.02 -2.39 -6.77
N PRO A 54 -18.62 -3.28 -5.95
CA PRO A 54 -18.51 -3.14 -4.50
C PRO A 54 -17.06 -3.06 -4.02
N GLU A 55 -16.79 -2.19 -3.05
CA GLU A 55 -15.46 -2.08 -2.45
C GLU A 55 -14.96 -3.45 -1.95
N ASN A 56 -13.64 -3.70 -2.03
CA ASN A 56 -13.03 -4.94 -1.53
C ASN A 56 -13.59 -6.23 -2.19
N SER A 57 -14.17 -6.15 -3.37
CA SER A 57 -14.78 -7.29 -4.08
C SER A 57 -13.92 -7.80 -5.24
N VAL A 58 -14.30 -8.97 -5.78
CA VAL A 58 -13.71 -9.53 -7.01
C VAL A 58 -13.77 -8.51 -8.16
N GLY A 59 -14.90 -7.81 -8.32
CA GLY A 59 -15.06 -6.80 -9.37
C GLY A 59 -14.11 -5.63 -9.18
N ALA A 60 -14.00 -5.11 -7.95
CA ALA A 60 -13.10 -4.01 -7.63
C ALA A 60 -11.61 -4.38 -7.83
N ILE A 61 -11.21 -5.62 -7.48
CA ILE A 61 -9.86 -6.11 -7.72
C ILE A 61 -9.56 -6.22 -9.22
N LYS A 62 -10.47 -6.83 -10.00
CA LYS A 62 -10.31 -6.95 -11.46
C LYS A 62 -10.24 -5.59 -12.14
N GLY A 63 -11.13 -4.66 -11.78
CA GLY A 63 -11.10 -3.29 -12.30
C GLY A 63 -9.77 -2.58 -12.02
N SER A 64 -9.18 -2.78 -10.82
CA SER A 64 -7.86 -2.20 -10.51
C SER A 64 -6.75 -2.70 -11.43
N ILE A 65 -6.75 -3.98 -11.74
CA ILE A 65 -5.77 -4.60 -12.66
C ILE A 65 -6.00 -4.08 -14.08
N GLU A 66 -7.25 -4.00 -14.54
CA GLU A 66 -7.63 -3.52 -15.88
C GLU A 66 -7.29 -2.05 -16.10
N HIS A 67 -7.46 -1.20 -15.09
CA HIS A 67 -7.04 0.21 -15.12
C HIS A 67 -5.51 0.38 -15.15
N GLY A 68 -4.72 -0.67 -14.89
CA GLY A 68 -3.26 -0.59 -14.87
C GLY A 68 -2.72 0.09 -13.61
N ALA A 69 -3.44 0.05 -12.49
CA ALA A 69 -2.92 0.48 -11.20
C ALA A 69 -1.71 -0.38 -10.78
N ASP A 70 -0.83 0.18 -9.97
CA ASP A 70 0.39 -0.52 -9.53
C ASP A 70 0.17 -1.25 -8.21
N ILE A 71 -0.66 -0.67 -7.36
CA ILE A 71 -0.97 -1.20 -6.03
C ILE A 71 -2.48 -1.11 -5.86
N ILE A 72 -3.08 -2.14 -5.29
CA ILE A 72 -4.45 -2.10 -4.78
C ILE A 72 -4.40 -2.04 -3.26
N GLU A 73 -5.14 -1.13 -2.66
CA GLU A 73 -5.34 -1.11 -1.22
C GLU A 73 -6.59 -1.93 -0.88
N LEU A 74 -6.48 -2.79 0.14
CA LEU A 74 -7.52 -3.70 0.62
C LEU A 74 -7.56 -3.69 2.14
N ASP A 75 -8.78 -3.70 2.68
CA ASP A 75 -9.04 -3.69 4.11
C ASP A 75 -9.20 -5.10 4.67
N VAL A 76 -8.53 -5.43 5.78
CA VAL A 76 -8.59 -6.76 6.38
C VAL A 76 -9.38 -6.76 7.68
N ALA A 77 -10.32 -7.69 7.80
CA ALA A 77 -11.04 -8.00 9.03
C ALA A 77 -10.91 -9.50 9.38
N LYS A 78 -11.24 -9.87 10.62
CA LYS A 78 -11.17 -11.25 11.10
C LYS A 78 -12.54 -11.75 11.49
N THR A 79 -12.91 -12.93 11.02
CA THR A 79 -14.17 -13.60 11.32
C THR A 79 -14.13 -14.30 12.68
N LYS A 80 -15.29 -14.77 13.17
CA LYS A 80 -15.43 -15.55 14.40
C LYS A 80 -14.58 -16.83 14.39
N ASP A 81 -14.49 -17.50 13.26
CA ASP A 81 -13.70 -18.72 13.05
C ASP A 81 -12.24 -18.44 12.63
N GLY A 82 -11.79 -17.17 12.80
CA GLY A 82 -10.39 -16.78 12.65
C GLY A 82 -9.90 -16.62 11.21
N ARG A 83 -10.80 -16.58 10.20
CA ARG A 83 -10.43 -16.35 8.80
C ARG A 83 -10.26 -14.85 8.54
N TYR A 84 -9.32 -14.48 7.68
CA TYR A 84 -9.18 -13.10 7.22
C TYR A 84 -10.07 -12.87 6.00
N VAL A 85 -10.87 -11.80 6.04
CA VAL A 85 -11.79 -11.40 4.98
C VAL A 85 -11.56 -9.93 4.63
N LEU A 86 -12.02 -9.53 3.44
CA LEU A 86 -11.93 -8.15 3.00
C LEU A 86 -13.14 -7.36 3.48
N LEU A 87 -12.93 -6.45 4.43
CA LEU A 87 -13.96 -5.58 4.99
C LEU A 87 -13.36 -4.37 5.70
N HIS A 88 -13.78 -3.17 5.34
CA HIS A 88 -13.29 -1.93 5.95
C HIS A 88 -13.80 -1.72 7.39
N ASP A 89 -15.12 -1.79 7.57
CA ASP A 89 -15.76 -1.50 8.85
C ASP A 89 -15.69 -2.71 9.79
N ASN A 90 -15.85 -2.49 11.09
CA ASN A 90 -15.98 -3.60 12.03
C ASN A 90 -17.33 -4.31 11.89
N VAL A 91 -18.34 -3.64 11.31
CA VAL A 91 -19.69 -4.15 11.07
C VAL A 91 -19.96 -4.30 9.58
N ILE A 92 -20.85 -5.22 9.21
CA ILE A 92 -21.15 -5.56 7.81
C ILE A 92 -22.28 -4.71 7.20
N ASP A 93 -22.94 -3.87 7.99
CA ASP A 93 -24.21 -3.18 7.70
C ASP A 93 -24.13 -2.25 6.48
N ARG A 94 -23.03 -1.52 6.34
CA ARG A 94 -22.88 -0.53 5.27
C ARG A 94 -22.74 -1.19 3.90
N VAL A 95 -21.96 -2.27 3.82
CA VAL A 95 -21.56 -2.87 2.54
C VAL A 95 -22.29 -4.16 2.20
N THR A 96 -23.15 -4.68 3.09
CA THR A 96 -23.93 -5.92 2.83
C THR A 96 -25.40 -5.76 3.16
N ASP A 97 -26.22 -6.78 2.83
CA ASP A 97 -27.60 -6.92 3.29
C ASP A 97 -27.72 -7.54 4.69
N GLY A 98 -26.59 -7.88 5.34
CA GLY A 98 -26.52 -8.31 6.73
C GLY A 98 -26.37 -7.16 7.72
N LYS A 99 -26.30 -7.49 9.01
CA LYS A 99 -26.08 -6.53 10.11
C LYS A 99 -25.21 -7.16 11.19
N GLY A 100 -24.47 -6.32 11.93
CA GLY A 100 -23.69 -6.73 13.09
C GLY A 100 -22.19 -6.81 12.83
N ALA A 101 -21.43 -7.25 13.82
CA ALA A 101 -19.98 -7.27 13.73
C ALA A 101 -19.48 -8.44 12.88
N CYS A 102 -18.46 -8.20 12.05
CA CYS A 102 -17.80 -9.24 11.27
C CYS A 102 -17.31 -10.41 12.15
N SER A 103 -16.81 -10.09 13.34
CA SER A 103 -16.32 -11.07 14.33
C SER A 103 -17.39 -11.96 14.95
N ASP A 104 -18.66 -11.66 14.74
CA ASP A 104 -19.79 -12.48 15.25
C ASP A 104 -20.15 -13.63 14.30
N TYR A 105 -19.66 -13.58 13.06
CA TYR A 105 -19.96 -14.51 11.99
C TYR A 105 -18.77 -15.37 11.61
N THR A 106 -19.02 -16.64 11.31
CA THR A 106 -18.10 -17.49 10.57
C THR A 106 -18.00 -17.05 9.11
N LEU A 107 -16.95 -17.49 8.40
CA LEU A 107 -16.85 -17.24 6.96
C LEU A 107 -18.07 -17.78 6.18
N GLU A 108 -18.55 -18.98 6.55
CA GLU A 108 -19.71 -19.60 5.90
C GLU A 108 -20.98 -18.75 6.06
N GLU A 109 -21.18 -18.17 7.25
CA GLU A 109 -22.31 -17.28 7.52
C GLU A 109 -22.19 -15.97 6.75
N LEU A 110 -20.99 -15.34 6.73
CA LEU A 110 -20.72 -14.10 5.98
C LEU A 110 -20.98 -14.25 4.48
N ARG A 111 -20.68 -15.41 3.91
CA ARG A 111 -20.89 -15.70 2.48
C ARG A 111 -22.37 -15.77 2.06
N LYS A 112 -23.29 -15.83 2.99
CA LYS A 112 -24.72 -15.77 2.71
C LYS A 112 -25.16 -14.35 2.35
N PHE A 113 -24.47 -13.34 2.85
CA PHE A 113 -24.77 -11.93 2.57
C PHE A 113 -24.22 -11.50 1.21
N ARG A 114 -24.96 -10.60 0.54
CA ARG A 114 -24.58 -9.98 -0.72
C ARG A 114 -24.00 -8.61 -0.48
N LEU A 115 -22.99 -8.26 -1.27
CA LEU A 115 -22.41 -6.93 -1.23
C LEU A 115 -23.33 -5.91 -1.93
N LYS A 116 -23.39 -4.71 -1.39
CA LYS A 116 -24.03 -3.54 -2.00
C LYS A 116 -23.07 -2.88 -2.98
N SER A 117 -23.59 -2.30 -4.04
CA SER A 117 -22.83 -1.45 -4.95
C SER A 117 -22.36 -0.15 -4.28
N SER A 118 -21.62 0.66 -4.99
CA SER A 118 -21.10 1.96 -4.49
C SER A 118 -22.17 2.95 -4.03
N ASP A 119 -23.43 2.77 -4.45
CA ASP A 119 -24.56 3.58 -3.98
C ASP A 119 -25.02 3.21 -2.54
N GLY A 120 -24.46 2.14 -1.96
CA GLY A 120 -24.80 1.62 -0.63
C GLY A 120 -26.20 1.00 -0.52
N LYS A 121 -26.91 0.81 -1.62
CA LYS A 121 -28.33 0.37 -1.65
C LYS A 121 -28.55 -0.82 -2.56
N THR A 122 -28.05 -0.78 -3.79
CA THR A 122 -28.26 -1.82 -4.79
C THR A 122 -27.47 -3.08 -4.44
N LEU A 123 -28.16 -4.19 -4.22
CA LEU A 123 -27.54 -5.48 -3.95
C LEU A 123 -26.98 -6.08 -5.25
N THR A 124 -25.79 -6.64 -5.14
CA THR A 124 -25.09 -7.33 -6.23
C THR A 124 -25.01 -8.83 -5.95
N ASP A 125 -24.47 -9.58 -6.90
CA ASP A 125 -24.17 -11.01 -6.68
C ASP A 125 -22.79 -11.26 -6.06
N TYR A 126 -22.02 -10.19 -5.81
CA TYR A 126 -20.74 -10.30 -5.12
C TYR A 126 -20.90 -10.68 -3.66
N ARG A 127 -19.88 -11.39 -3.15
CA ARG A 127 -19.78 -11.85 -1.77
C ARG A 127 -18.47 -11.35 -1.15
N ILE A 128 -18.42 -11.35 0.18
CA ILE A 128 -17.18 -11.07 0.92
C ILE A 128 -16.12 -12.09 0.52
N LEU A 129 -14.94 -11.60 0.16
CA LEU A 129 -13.75 -12.41 -0.16
C LEU A 129 -12.95 -12.71 1.09
N THR A 130 -12.27 -13.85 1.11
CA THR A 130 -11.12 -14.04 2.00
C THR A 130 -9.89 -13.32 1.45
N LEU A 131 -8.92 -13.09 2.34
CA LEU A 131 -7.62 -12.52 1.97
C LEU A 131 -6.87 -13.46 1.00
N GLU A 132 -6.96 -14.76 1.22
CA GLU A 132 -6.36 -15.77 0.34
C GLU A 132 -6.94 -15.71 -1.08
N GLU A 133 -8.27 -15.60 -1.22
CA GLU A 133 -8.92 -15.46 -2.53
C GLU A 133 -8.51 -14.15 -3.23
N ALA A 134 -8.33 -13.07 -2.48
CA ALA A 134 -7.83 -11.82 -3.04
C ALA A 134 -6.38 -11.97 -3.55
N PHE A 135 -5.54 -12.70 -2.84
CA PHE A 135 -4.18 -12.99 -3.28
C PHE A 135 -4.14 -13.84 -4.56
N ASP A 136 -5.04 -14.81 -4.73
CA ASP A 136 -5.13 -15.59 -5.96
C ASP A 136 -5.51 -14.71 -7.18
N LEU A 137 -6.31 -13.67 -6.98
CA LEU A 137 -6.68 -12.72 -8.03
C LEU A 137 -5.53 -11.76 -8.40
N THR A 138 -4.73 -11.34 -7.41
CA THR A 138 -3.71 -10.28 -7.56
C THR A 138 -2.32 -10.80 -7.90
N ARG A 139 -1.99 -12.03 -7.52
CA ARG A 139 -0.68 -12.67 -7.69
C ARG A 139 -0.09 -12.45 -9.08
N GLY A 140 1.14 -11.94 -9.12
CA GLY A 140 1.90 -11.65 -10.33
C GLY A 140 1.39 -10.45 -11.15
N LYS A 141 0.27 -9.83 -10.79
CA LYS A 141 -0.39 -8.78 -11.57
C LYS A 141 -0.26 -7.38 -10.98
N ILE A 142 -0.43 -7.25 -9.66
CA ILE A 142 -0.50 -5.97 -8.94
C ILE A 142 -0.01 -6.18 -7.52
N LEU A 143 0.63 -5.19 -6.90
CA LEU A 143 0.95 -5.26 -5.48
C LEU A 143 -0.31 -5.00 -4.64
N VAL A 144 -0.34 -5.57 -3.43
CA VAL A 144 -1.45 -5.41 -2.49
C VAL A 144 -0.98 -4.65 -1.26
N ASN A 145 -1.59 -3.50 -0.99
CA ASN A 145 -1.44 -2.80 0.27
C ASN A 145 -2.53 -3.25 1.24
N LEU A 146 -2.15 -3.78 2.41
CA LEU A 146 -3.10 -4.23 3.43
C LEU A 146 -3.33 -3.14 4.46
N ASP A 147 -4.53 -2.52 4.40
CA ASP A 147 -5.01 -1.67 5.50
C ASP A 147 -5.62 -2.54 6.61
N LYS A 148 -5.78 -1.94 7.80
CA LYS A 148 -6.16 -2.63 9.04
C LYS A 148 -5.15 -3.70 9.51
N PHE A 149 -3.97 -3.80 8.88
CA PHE A 149 -2.86 -4.62 9.36
C PHE A 149 -2.57 -4.46 10.87
N PRO A 150 -2.64 -3.24 11.47
CA PRO A 150 -2.48 -3.04 12.90
C PRO A 150 -3.44 -3.81 13.82
N ARG A 151 -4.54 -4.35 13.30
CA ARG A 151 -5.51 -5.13 14.09
C ARG A 151 -4.94 -6.48 14.53
N ASP A 152 -4.13 -7.13 13.67
CA ASP A 152 -3.49 -8.43 13.96
C ASP A 152 -2.19 -8.58 13.16
N PRO A 153 -1.11 -7.83 13.53
CA PRO A 153 0.11 -7.79 12.73
C PRO A 153 0.76 -9.17 12.53
N LYS A 154 0.81 -9.99 13.58
CA LYS A 154 1.41 -11.32 13.51
C LYS A 154 0.58 -12.25 12.62
N GLY A 155 -0.71 -12.37 12.90
CA GLY A 155 -1.56 -13.31 12.18
C GLY A 155 -1.75 -12.95 10.70
N ILE A 156 -1.82 -11.64 10.35
CA ILE A 156 -1.88 -11.21 8.95
C ILE A 156 -0.56 -11.52 8.25
N ALA A 157 0.60 -11.25 8.87
CA ALA A 157 1.90 -11.58 8.28
C ALA A 157 2.08 -13.09 8.07
N GLU A 158 1.62 -13.92 9.02
CA GLU A 158 1.59 -15.39 8.87
C GLU A 158 0.70 -15.83 7.69
N CYS A 159 -0.46 -15.18 7.51
CA CYS A 159 -1.35 -15.45 6.38
C CYS A 159 -0.67 -15.10 5.04
N VAL A 160 -0.06 -13.92 4.94
CA VAL A 160 0.69 -13.48 3.76
C VAL A 160 1.79 -14.48 3.41
N ARG A 161 2.58 -14.91 4.42
CA ARG A 161 3.68 -15.88 4.24
C ARG A 161 3.16 -17.25 3.79
N ARG A 162 2.09 -17.74 4.42
CA ARG A 162 1.46 -19.03 4.05
C ARG A 162 0.97 -19.01 2.59
N CYS A 163 0.57 -17.85 2.10
CA CYS A 163 0.15 -17.66 0.70
C CYS A 163 1.32 -17.40 -0.26
N GLY A 164 2.56 -17.25 0.21
CA GLY A 164 3.72 -16.91 -0.63
C GLY A 164 3.62 -15.54 -1.28
N MET A 165 3.03 -14.55 -0.56
CA MET A 165 2.76 -13.21 -1.07
C MET A 165 3.66 -12.13 -0.45
N GLU A 166 4.70 -12.51 0.29
CA GLU A 166 5.56 -11.60 1.06
C GLU A 166 6.18 -10.50 0.18
N ARG A 167 6.49 -10.83 -1.06
CA ARG A 167 7.11 -9.87 -1.99
C ARG A 167 6.11 -9.05 -2.79
N GLU A 168 4.83 -9.40 -2.74
CA GLU A 168 3.76 -8.71 -3.45
C GLU A 168 2.85 -7.89 -2.53
N VAL A 169 3.14 -7.88 -1.21
CA VAL A 169 2.36 -7.17 -0.19
C VAL A 169 3.14 -6.01 0.40
N VAL A 170 2.44 -4.89 0.60
CA VAL A 170 2.86 -3.74 1.41
C VAL A 170 2.04 -3.73 2.68
N LEU A 171 2.68 -3.95 3.81
CA LEU A 171 2.09 -3.81 5.14
C LEU A 171 2.17 -2.35 5.57
N LYS A 172 1.14 -1.79 6.18
CA LYS A 172 1.18 -0.41 6.67
C LYS A 172 0.57 -0.27 8.08
N GLY A 173 1.00 0.78 8.78
CA GLY A 173 0.46 1.07 10.11
C GLY A 173 1.19 2.21 10.81
N TYR A 174 0.72 2.52 12.02
CA TYR A 174 1.16 3.68 12.81
C TYR A 174 1.95 3.28 14.06
N PHE A 175 2.49 2.07 14.10
CA PHE A 175 3.33 1.64 15.22
C PHE A 175 4.74 2.20 15.12
N MET A 176 5.33 2.45 16.30
CA MET A 176 6.77 2.65 16.41
C MET A 176 7.51 1.33 16.13
N PRO A 177 8.78 1.35 15.68
CA PRO A 177 9.52 0.13 15.32
C PRO A 177 9.50 -0.95 16.38
N ASP A 178 9.79 -0.59 17.64
CA ASP A 178 9.85 -1.54 18.75
C ASP A 178 8.48 -2.14 19.09
N ASP A 179 7.41 -1.33 19.03
CA ASP A 179 6.04 -1.79 19.25
C ASP A 179 5.62 -2.78 18.15
N LEU A 180 5.96 -2.47 16.90
CA LEU A 180 5.66 -3.36 15.78
C LEU A 180 6.45 -4.67 15.90
N LYS A 181 7.74 -4.59 16.23
CA LYS A 181 8.60 -5.76 16.45
C LYS A 181 8.01 -6.68 17.52
N LYS A 182 7.58 -6.11 18.65
CA LYS A 182 6.91 -6.86 19.72
C LYS A 182 5.62 -7.54 19.27
N ARG A 183 4.80 -6.84 18.46
CA ARG A 183 3.52 -7.37 17.98
C ARG A 183 3.65 -8.43 16.90
N MET A 184 4.65 -8.31 16.05
CA MET A 184 4.92 -9.28 14.98
C MET A 184 5.66 -10.52 15.47
N GLY A 185 6.41 -10.43 16.59
CA GLY A 185 7.18 -11.54 17.10
C GLY A 185 8.20 -12.06 16.06
N ASP A 186 8.17 -13.36 15.78
CA ASP A 186 9.03 -14.03 14.79
C ASP A 186 8.81 -13.53 13.34
N GLN A 187 7.65 -12.97 13.03
CA GLN A 187 7.36 -12.40 11.70
C GLN A 187 8.13 -11.09 11.42
N TRP A 188 8.67 -10.43 12.46
CA TRP A 188 9.48 -9.21 12.32
C TRP A 188 10.68 -9.40 11.39
N GLN A 189 11.27 -10.58 11.37
CA GLN A 189 12.42 -10.86 10.51
C GLN A 189 12.14 -10.51 9.04
N GLY A 190 10.93 -10.71 8.56
CA GLY A 190 10.55 -10.36 7.20
C GLY A 190 10.59 -8.85 6.90
N ILE A 191 10.39 -7.98 7.91
CA ILE A 191 10.59 -6.53 7.77
C ILE A 191 12.08 -6.21 7.84
N ALA A 192 12.80 -6.78 8.80
CA ALA A 192 14.21 -6.51 8.99
C ALA A 192 15.07 -6.89 7.76
N ASP A 193 14.79 -8.01 7.10
CA ASP A 193 15.49 -8.46 5.89
C ASP A 193 14.93 -7.86 4.58
N GLY A 194 13.75 -7.20 4.65
CA GLY A 194 13.09 -6.57 3.49
C GLY A 194 12.29 -7.52 2.62
N THR A 195 12.01 -8.74 3.08
CA THR A 195 11.05 -9.66 2.44
C THR A 195 9.67 -9.01 2.42
N PHE A 196 9.20 -8.50 3.58
CA PHE A 196 8.04 -7.64 3.66
C PHE A 196 8.41 -6.17 3.44
N LEU A 197 7.60 -5.47 2.64
CA LEU A 197 7.57 -4.01 2.65
C LEU A 197 6.67 -3.54 3.79
N TYR A 198 7.22 -2.69 4.65
CA TYR A 198 6.43 -2.00 5.66
C TYR A 198 6.49 -0.48 5.44
N MET A 199 5.35 0.17 5.60
CA MET A 199 5.21 1.61 5.43
C MET A 199 4.55 2.23 6.66
N PRO A 200 5.28 3.05 7.44
CA PRO A 200 4.70 3.82 8.52
C PRO A 200 3.71 4.85 8.00
N ILE A 201 2.57 4.99 8.71
CA ILE A 201 1.60 6.06 8.51
C ILE A 201 1.91 7.16 9.52
N LEU A 202 2.09 8.39 9.06
CA LEU A 202 2.38 9.55 9.88
C LEU A 202 1.35 10.66 9.66
N ASN A 203 0.66 11.08 10.73
CA ASN A 203 -0.13 12.30 10.70
C ASN A 203 0.81 13.49 10.95
N ILE A 204 1.25 14.13 9.87
CA ILE A 204 2.33 15.11 9.92
C ILE A 204 1.94 16.48 10.48
N ASN A 205 0.65 16.74 10.70
CA ASN A 205 0.23 17.88 11.52
C ASN A 205 0.33 17.61 13.04
N SER A 206 0.63 16.36 13.45
CA SER A 206 0.86 16.02 14.85
C SER A 206 2.33 16.21 15.24
N PRO A 207 2.64 16.88 16.36
CA PRO A 207 4.02 16.98 16.85
C PRO A 207 4.70 15.63 17.09
N LYS A 208 3.93 14.57 17.31
CA LYS A 208 4.44 13.20 17.51
C LYS A 208 4.98 12.58 16.21
N SER A 209 4.65 13.12 15.05
CA SER A 209 5.08 12.58 13.76
C SER A 209 6.59 12.68 13.55
N VAL A 210 7.22 13.74 14.06
CA VAL A 210 8.68 13.91 14.01
C VAL A 210 9.37 12.77 14.77
N ASN A 211 8.91 12.47 15.99
CA ASN A 211 9.45 11.36 16.78
C ASN A 211 9.25 10.01 16.08
N GLY A 212 8.09 9.81 15.45
CA GLY A 212 7.80 8.61 14.66
C GLY A 212 8.73 8.48 13.46
N PHE A 213 8.92 9.56 12.72
CA PHE A 213 9.85 9.62 11.59
C PHE A 213 11.29 9.30 12.04
N GLU A 214 11.78 9.98 13.09
CA GLU A 214 13.13 9.76 13.60
C GLU A 214 13.36 8.34 14.13
N ALA A 215 12.37 7.75 14.80
CA ALA A 215 12.45 6.37 15.26
C ALA A 215 12.62 5.40 14.09
N TRP A 216 11.85 5.58 13.01
CA TRP A 216 11.96 4.76 11.82
C TRP A 216 13.24 5.00 11.03
N GLN A 217 13.82 6.21 11.06
CA GLN A 217 15.13 6.48 10.45
C GLN A 217 16.29 5.78 11.20
N LYS A 218 16.10 5.46 12.49
CA LYS A 218 17.07 4.74 13.34
C LYS A 218 16.77 3.25 13.46
N ALA A 219 15.69 2.76 12.84
CA ALA A 219 15.29 1.37 12.90
C ALA A 219 16.31 0.45 12.20
N GLU A 220 16.28 -0.84 12.53
CA GLU A 220 17.10 -1.89 11.93
C GLU A 220 17.03 -1.87 10.39
N ARG A 221 15.88 -1.51 9.85
CA ARG A 221 15.68 -1.21 8.44
C ARG A 221 14.86 0.06 8.28
N VAL A 222 15.40 1.03 7.53
CA VAL A 222 14.66 2.22 7.14
C VAL A 222 13.54 1.82 6.17
N PRO A 223 12.29 2.27 6.38
CA PRO A 223 11.19 1.96 5.49
C PRO A 223 11.45 2.44 4.05
N PHE A 224 10.88 1.73 3.07
CA PHE A 224 10.98 2.16 1.66
C PHE A 224 10.22 3.45 1.37
N GLY A 225 9.25 3.81 2.22
CA GLY A 225 8.42 5.01 2.11
C GLY A 225 7.61 5.28 3.37
N TYR A 226 6.96 6.43 3.37
CA TYR A 226 6.05 6.88 4.44
C TYR A 226 4.73 7.32 3.83
N GLU A 227 3.62 6.84 4.39
CA GLU A 227 2.29 7.38 4.11
C GLU A 227 2.07 8.61 5.00
N LEU A 228 1.84 9.76 4.36
CA LEU A 228 1.65 11.04 5.04
C LEU A 228 0.19 11.45 5.00
N CYS A 229 -0.40 11.66 6.19
CA CYS A 229 -1.74 12.19 6.37
C CYS A 229 -1.66 13.59 6.99
N PHE A 230 -2.36 14.56 6.43
CA PHE A 230 -2.38 15.94 6.91
C PHE A 230 -3.66 16.65 6.51
N ALA A 231 -4.27 17.36 7.47
CA ALA A 231 -5.50 18.14 7.27
C ALA A 231 -5.22 19.63 6.97
N LYS A 232 -3.98 20.08 7.16
CA LYS A 232 -3.52 21.46 6.97
C LYS A 232 -2.19 21.46 6.24
N GLU A 233 -1.94 22.49 5.44
CA GLU A 233 -0.67 22.67 4.75
C GLU A 233 0.50 23.04 5.68
N GLU A 234 0.24 23.37 6.94
CA GLU A 234 1.25 23.70 7.92
C GLU A 234 0.91 23.10 9.32
N PRO A 235 1.87 22.65 10.10
CA PRO A 235 3.28 22.44 9.75
C PRO A 235 3.50 21.15 8.94
N LEU A 236 4.44 21.17 7.98
CA LEU A 236 4.81 20.02 7.14
C LEU A 236 6.26 19.54 7.36
N GLU A 237 6.81 19.74 8.56
CA GLU A 237 8.22 19.46 8.88
C GLU A 237 8.69 18.08 8.44
N VAL A 238 7.86 17.02 8.66
CA VAL A 238 8.24 15.65 8.24
C VAL A 238 8.30 15.53 6.72
N LEU A 239 7.35 16.16 6.00
CA LEU A 239 7.37 16.16 4.54
C LEU A 239 8.62 16.88 4.00
N GLU A 240 8.97 18.04 4.56
CA GLU A 240 10.18 18.79 4.18
C GLU A 240 11.47 18.00 4.48
N ARG A 241 11.54 17.33 5.61
CA ARG A 241 12.65 16.44 5.95
C ARG A 241 12.77 15.26 4.98
N LEU A 242 11.64 14.66 4.57
CA LEU A 242 11.61 13.60 3.56
C LEU A 242 12.04 14.10 2.19
N GLU A 243 11.57 15.28 1.77
CA GLU A 243 11.97 15.91 0.50
C GLU A 243 13.47 16.18 0.44
N ALA A 244 14.06 16.58 1.58
CA ALA A 244 15.50 16.86 1.69
C ALA A 244 16.36 15.59 1.56
N VAL A 245 15.90 14.45 2.12
CA VAL A 245 16.65 13.17 2.11
C VAL A 245 16.27 12.24 0.97
N GLN A 246 15.21 12.56 0.21
CA GLN A 246 14.68 11.65 -0.79
C GLN A 246 15.71 11.31 -1.87
N GLY A 247 16.49 12.25 -2.40
CA GLY A 247 17.53 12.02 -3.39
C GLY A 247 17.21 10.80 -4.28
N SER A 248 18.20 10.08 -4.75
CA SER A 248 18.01 8.82 -5.51
C SER A 248 17.74 7.60 -4.62
N ASN A 249 18.04 7.66 -3.32
CA ASN A 249 17.98 6.49 -2.42
C ASN A 249 17.16 6.71 -1.13
N GLY A 250 16.59 7.91 -0.92
CA GLY A 250 15.77 8.18 0.26
C GLY A 250 14.39 7.51 0.19
N PRO A 251 13.66 7.46 1.32
CA PRO A 251 12.32 6.88 1.38
C PRO A 251 11.35 7.58 0.41
N ARG A 252 10.40 6.82 -0.12
CA ARG A 252 9.33 7.37 -0.98
C ARG A 252 8.29 8.10 -0.15
N ILE A 253 7.62 9.07 -0.77
CA ILE A 253 6.50 9.81 -0.20
C ILE A 253 5.21 9.27 -0.82
N TRP A 254 4.28 8.85 0.05
CA TRP A 254 2.94 8.41 -0.31
C TRP A 254 1.92 9.41 0.24
N ILE A 255 1.05 9.91 -0.64
CA ILE A 255 -0.03 10.84 -0.29
C ILE A 255 -1.37 10.23 -0.74
N ASN A 256 -2.38 10.34 0.13
CA ASN A 256 -3.75 9.92 -0.16
C ASN A 256 -4.56 11.14 -0.61
N THR A 257 -4.98 11.19 -1.87
CA THR A 257 -5.76 12.30 -2.42
C THR A 257 -7.27 12.12 -2.27
N LEU A 258 -7.70 11.32 -1.29
CA LEU A 258 -9.09 10.87 -1.13
C LEU A 258 -10.01 11.98 -0.59
N TRP A 259 -9.63 12.63 0.50
CA TRP A 259 -10.42 13.70 1.15
C TRP A 259 -9.55 14.66 1.96
N ASN A 260 -10.12 15.84 2.28
CA ASN A 260 -9.39 16.98 2.84
C ASN A 260 -8.53 16.66 4.08
N SER A 261 -8.99 15.79 4.98
CA SER A 261 -8.24 15.44 6.20
C SER A 261 -6.98 14.61 5.95
N LEU A 262 -6.78 14.11 4.75
CA LEU A 262 -5.62 13.31 4.36
C LEU A 262 -4.58 14.08 3.54
N CYS A 263 -4.97 15.20 2.89
CA CYS A 263 -4.12 15.92 1.93
C CYS A 263 -4.38 17.43 1.87
N ALA A 264 -4.88 18.05 2.96
CA ALA A 264 -5.13 19.49 3.08
C ALA A 264 -5.88 20.10 1.88
N GLY A 265 -6.83 19.37 1.29
CA GLY A 265 -7.62 19.85 0.16
C GLY A 265 -7.06 19.57 -1.22
N HIS A 266 -5.90 18.93 -1.35
CA HIS A 266 -5.35 18.47 -2.64
C HIS A 266 -6.00 17.15 -3.08
N THR A 267 -7.33 17.12 -3.12
CA THR A 267 -8.14 15.92 -3.29
C THR A 267 -8.33 15.52 -4.75
N ASP A 268 -8.70 14.25 -4.98
CA ASP A 268 -9.10 13.73 -6.28
C ASP A 268 -10.26 14.53 -6.89
N GLU A 269 -11.24 14.95 -6.07
CA GLU A 269 -12.39 15.73 -6.56
C GLU A 269 -11.96 17.12 -7.04
N ARG A 270 -10.93 17.73 -6.44
CA ARG A 270 -10.33 18.96 -6.96
C ARG A 270 -9.67 18.72 -8.32
N GLY A 271 -8.90 17.64 -8.45
CA GLY A 271 -8.24 17.27 -9.70
C GLY A 271 -9.21 16.97 -10.82
N TYR A 272 -10.25 16.18 -10.53
CA TYR A 272 -11.34 15.85 -11.44
C TYR A 272 -12.20 17.09 -11.81
N GLY A 273 -12.39 17.99 -10.86
CA GLY A 273 -13.15 19.24 -11.02
C GLY A 273 -12.46 20.31 -11.87
N GLY A 274 -11.29 20.04 -12.45
CA GLY A 274 -10.60 20.93 -13.39
C GLY A 274 -9.31 21.57 -12.88
N ASP A 275 -8.85 21.23 -11.67
CA ASP A 275 -7.57 21.69 -11.11
C ASP A 275 -6.62 20.53 -10.77
N PRO A 276 -6.19 19.72 -11.77
CA PRO A 276 -5.29 18.61 -11.53
C PRO A 276 -3.89 19.04 -11.06
N ASP A 277 -3.43 20.24 -11.44
CA ASP A 277 -2.14 20.78 -10.99
C ASP A 277 -2.17 21.21 -9.51
N GLY A 278 -3.32 21.71 -9.03
CA GLY A 278 -3.53 22.02 -7.60
C GLY A 278 -3.84 20.80 -6.73
N SER A 279 -4.10 19.64 -7.33
CA SER A 279 -4.32 18.35 -6.69
C SER A 279 -3.08 17.45 -6.85
N TRP A 280 -3.11 16.57 -7.85
CA TRP A 280 -2.02 15.61 -8.12
C TRP A 280 -0.69 16.30 -8.47
N GLY A 281 -0.74 17.46 -9.16
CA GLY A 281 0.43 18.29 -9.46
C GLY A 281 1.10 18.83 -8.20
N TRP A 282 0.32 19.25 -7.21
CA TRP A 282 0.85 19.61 -5.89
C TRP A 282 1.62 18.43 -5.26
N CYS A 283 1.06 17.24 -5.28
CA CYS A 283 1.75 16.04 -4.78
C CYS A 283 3.09 15.80 -5.50
N LEU A 284 3.12 15.96 -6.83
CA LEU A 284 4.36 15.83 -7.62
C LEU A 284 5.39 16.89 -7.24
N ASN A 285 4.97 18.14 -7.04
CA ASN A 285 5.83 19.25 -6.62
C ASN A 285 6.43 19.02 -5.23
N ARG A 286 5.70 18.29 -4.35
CA ARG A 286 6.17 17.82 -3.03
C ARG A 286 6.88 16.46 -3.12
N LYS A 287 7.37 16.08 -4.30
CA LYS A 287 8.13 14.85 -4.58
C LYS A 287 7.41 13.55 -4.20
N ALA A 288 6.09 13.54 -4.11
CA ALA A 288 5.34 12.30 -3.93
C ALA A 288 5.56 11.38 -5.14
N THR A 289 5.88 10.13 -4.85
CA THR A 289 6.09 9.09 -5.87
C THR A 289 5.08 7.96 -5.74
N ILE A 290 4.17 8.04 -4.76
CA ILE A 290 3.06 7.12 -4.58
C ILE A 290 1.83 7.96 -4.27
N ILE A 291 0.74 7.78 -5.03
CA ILE A 291 -0.52 8.50 -4.83
C ILE A 291 -1.66 7.48 -4.72
N GLN A 292 -2.38 7.52 -3.60
CA GLN A 292 -3.59 6.71 -3.42
C GLN A 292 -4.81 7.55 -3.80
N THR A 293 -5.68 6.97 -4.63
CA THR A 293 -6.75 7.70 -5.33
C THR A 293 -8.04 6.89 -5.43
N ASP A 294 -9.15 7.61 -5.48
CA ASP A 294 -10.49 7.13 -5.90
C ASP A 294 -10.79 7.46 -7.38
N ARG A 295 -9.84 8.10 -8.10
CA ARG A 295 -9.93 8.51 -9.51
C ARG A 295 -8.74 7.97 -10.33
N PRO A 296 -8.56 6.63 -10.39
CA PRO A 296 -7.34 6.04 -10.95
C PRO A 296 -7.14 6.35 -12.43
N LYS A 297 -8.21 6.33 -13.21
CA LYS A 297 -8.15 6.62 -14.65
C LYS A 297 -7.63 8.03 -14.91
N GLU A 298 -8.23 9.03 -14.27
CA GLU A 298 -7.87 10.42 -14.42
C GLU A 298 -6.44 10.70 -13.93
N LEU A 299 -6.06 10.11 -12.80
CA LEU A 299 -4.69 10.23 -12.28
C LEU A 299 -3.67 9.57 -13.24
N ILE A 300 -3.94 8.36 -13.76
CA ILE A 300 -3.05 7.68 -14.70
C ILE A 300 -2.88 8.51 -15.96
N GLU A 301 -3.96 9.06 -16.52
CA GLU A 301 -3.91 9.93 -17.70
C GLU A 301 -3.09 11.22 -17.44
N TYR A 302 -3.29 11.84 -16.27
CA TYR A 302 -2.53 13.02 -15.85
C TYR A 302 -1.03 12.70 -15.74
N LEU A 303 -0.67 11.62 -15.03
CA LEU A 303 0.71 11.19 -14.86
C LEU A 303 1.38 10.80 -16.18
N ALA A 304 0.65 10.16 -17.09
CA ALA A 304 1.16 9.80 -18.42
C ALA A 304 1.51 11.07 -19.23
N LYS A 305 0.64 12.08 -19.22
CA LYS A 305 0.90 13.39 -19.85
C LYS A 305 2.13 14.10 -19.27
N LYS A 306 2.44 13.88 -17.98
CA LYS A 306 3.63 14.41 -17.30
C LYS A 306 4.88 13.52 -17.48
N GLY A 307 4.80 12.42 -18.24
CA GLY A 307 5.92 11.47 -18.44
C GLY A 307 6.31 10.67 -17.20
N ARG A 308 5.35 10.43 -16.28
CA ARG A 308 5.60 9.82 -14.96
C ARG A 308 5.13 8.36 -14.85
N ARG A 309 4.82 7.68 -15.99
CA ARG A 309 4.19 6.34 -16.01
C ARG A 309 4.94 5.32 -16.85
N ASN A 310 6.26 5.44 -17.04
CA ASN A 310 7.05 4.40 -17.71
C ASN A 310 7.56 3.37 -16.69
N LEU A 311 6.95 2.19 -16.66
CA LEU A 311 7.30 1.09 -15.76
C LEU A 311 8.55 0.34 -16.21
N ASP A 312 8.86 0.33 -17.51
CA ASP A 312 10.00 -0.37 -18.12
C ASP A 312 11.32 0.38 -17.98
#